data_c0c4a9fd96fa3b790bea39a077d018b6
#
_entry.id   c0c4a9fd96fa3b790bea39a077d018b6
#
_cell.length_a   1.000
_cell.length_b   1.000
_cell.length_c   1.000
_cell.angle_alpha   90.00
_cell.angle_beta   90.00
_cell.angle_gamma   90.00
#
_symmetry.space_group_name_H-M   'P 1'
#
loop_
_entity.id
_entity.type
_entity.pdbx_description
1 polymer ?
#
loop_
_entity_poly.entity_id
_entity_poly.type
_entity_poly.pdbx_seq_one_letter_code
_entity_poly.pdbx_strand_id
1 'polypeptide(L)'
;FTYESVFRYLRSGYCEFTEDEIDRLENYCLALGIKGYKKWQQAWARKTKEADEEEVEKLNHLRVKFVEKIDPLMFVSRQKKKTVLDITLAVYEFIAGEHLQEKLEQQQKFFAEQGELTLAKEYEQIYRIVMELFDKFSELLGDEPITLKEYCELLDAGFEEAKVGVIPPSIDQVV
;
A
#
# COMPACT_ATOMS: atom_id res chain seq x y z
N PHE A 1 2.82 10.89 5.12
CA PHE A 1 1.44 10.99 4.63
C PHE A 1 1.33 12.26 3.77
N THR A 2 1.57 12.11 2.50
CA THR A 2 1.48 13.18 1.49
C THR A 2 0.27 12.94 0.59
N TYR A 3 -0.13 13.96 -0.16
CA TYR A 3 -1.16 13.82 -1.18
C TYR A 3 -0.78 12.72 -2.19
N GLU A 4 0.42 12.77 -2.70
CA GLU A 4 0.93 11.84 -3.71
C GLU A 4 0.93 10.39 -3.20
N SER A 5 1.35 10.15 -1.94
CA SER A 5 1.38 8.79 -1.39
C SER A 5 -0.01 8.21 -1.19
N VAL A 6 -0.99 9.04 -0.77
CA VAL A 6 -2.38 8.61 -0.59
C VAL A 6 -2.99 8.20 -1.94
N PHE A 7 -2.93 9.07 -2.94
CA PHE A 7 -3.56 8.77 -4.23
C PHE A 7 -2.80 7.74 -5.06
N ARG A 8 -1.48 7.60 -4.89
CA ARG A 8 -0.72 6.47 -5.45
C ARG A 8 -1.21 5.14 -4.88
N TYR A 9 -1.45 5.07 -3.56
CA TYR A 9 -2.02 3.86 -2.95
C TYR A 9 -3.45 3.61 -3.46
N LEU A 10 -4.34 4.60 -3.42
CA LEU A 10 -5.72 4.43 -3.87
C LEU A 10 -5.81 3.98 -5.33
N ARG A 11 -4.95 4.50 -6.21
CA ARG A 11 -4.88 4.13 -7.64
C ARG A 11 -4.06 2.87 -7.93
N SER A 12 -3.55 2.18 -6.91
CA SER A 12 -2.75 0.95 -7.11
C SER A 12 -3.55 -0.24 -7.64
N GLY A 13 -4.89 -0.19 -7.55
CA GLY A 13 -5.78 -1.32 -7.84
C GLY A 13 -5.89 -2.33 -6.70
N TYR A 14 -5.19 -2.11 -5.60
CA TYR A 14 -5.23 -3.01 -4.43
C TYR A 14 -6.14 -2.52 -3.31
N CYS A 15 -6.76 -1.35 -3.43
CA CYS A 15 -7.79 -0.87 -2.50
C CYS A 15 -9.20 -1.26 -2.97
N GLU A 16 -10.20 -1.07 -2.08
CA GLU A 16 -11.62 -1.38 -2.37
C GLU A 16 -12.37 -0.22 -3.04
N PHE A 17 -11.68 0.86 -3.40
CA PHE A 17 -12.29 2.04 -3.98
C PHE A 17 -12.37 1.91 -5.50
N THR A 18 -13.49 2.32 -6.07
CA THR A 18 -13.63 2.44 -7.52
C THR A 18 -12.88 3.67 -8.05
N GLU A 19 -12.55 3.67 -9.35
CA GLU A 19 -11.88 4.81 -9.98
C GLU A 19 -12.69 6.11 -9.83
N ASP A 20 -14.02 6.06 -9.97
CA ASP A 20 -14.90 7.21 -9.78
C ASP A 20 -14.83 7.75 -8.34
N GLU A 21 -14.86 6.87 -7.34
CA GLU A 21 -14.73 7.27 -5.94
C GLU A 21 -13.38 7.92 -5.67
N ILE A 22 -12.31 7.39 -6.25
CA ILE A 22 -10.95 7.94 -6.12
C ILE A 22 -10.87 9.32 -6.77
N ASP A 23 -11.40 9.47 -7.98
CA ASP A 23 -11.41 10.74 -8.70
C ASP A 23 -12.19 11.83 -7.94
N ARG A 24 -13.32 11.47 -7.37
CA ARG A 24 -14.14 12.40 -6.56
C ARG A 24 -13.42 12.82 -5.28
N LEU A 25 -12.81 11.86 -4.56
CA LEU A 25 -11.97 12.15 -3.39
C LEU A 25 -10.79 13.06 -3.76
N GLU A 26 -10.11 12.76 -4.85
CA GLU A 26 -8.94 13.51 -5.32
C GLU A 26 -9.30 14.95 -5.68
N ASN A 27 -10.33 15.14 -6.48
CA ASN A 27 -10.82 16.46 -6.88
C ASN A 27 -11.21 17.30 -5.67
N TYR A 28 -11.90 16.71 -4.71
CA TYR A 28 -12.27 17.41 -3.48
C TYR A 28 -11.06 17.79 -2.63
N CYS A 29 -10.11 16.87 -2.47
CA CYS A 29 -8.86 17.15 -1.74
C CYS A 29 -8.04 18.26 -2.40
N LEU A 30 -7.97 18.28 -3.73
CA LEU A 30 -7.29 19.33 -4.51
C LEU A 30 -7.99 20.68 -4.35
N ALA A 31 -9.30 20.73 -4.55
CA ALA A 31 -10.08 21.97 -4.49
C ALA A 31 -9.97 22.66 -3.12
N LEU A 32 -9.86 21.89 -2.04
CA LEU A 32 -9.81 22.42 -0.67
C LEU A 32 -8.42 22.39 -0.03
N GLY A 33 -7.41 21.92 -0.75
CA GLY A 33 -6.04 21.82 -0.23
C GLY A 33 -5.94 20.92 1.00
N ILE A 34 -6.64 19.76 0.98
CA ILE A 34 -6.60 18.80 2.08
C ILE A 34 -5.27 18.06 2.03
N LYS A 35 -4.41 18.31 3.02
CA LYS A 35 -3.08 17.73 3.14
C LYS A 35 -2.83 17.23 4.56
N GLY A 36 -2.14 16.10 4.65
CA GLY A 36 -1.71 15.52 5.93
C GLY A 36 -2.82 14.79 6.68
N TYR A 37 -2.42 13.75 7.41
CA TYR A 37 -3.31 12.81 8.07
C TYR A 37 -4.32 13.46 9.03
N LYS A 38 -3.90 14.51 9.75
CA LYS A 38 -4.77 15.21 10.69
C LYS A 38 -6.03 15.77 10.02
N LYS A 39 -5.96 16.22 8.76
CA LYS A 39 -7.12 16.72 8.02
C LYS A 39 -8.03 15.57 7.53
N TRP A 40 -7.44 14.41 7.28
CA TRP A 40 -8.21 13.20 6.95
C TRP A 40 -8.98 12.64 8.14
N GLN A 41 -8.49 12.81 9.36
CA GLN A 41 -9.20 12.41 10.58
C GLN A 41 -10.41 13.30 10.92
N GLN A 42 -10.49 14.50 10.38
CA GLN A 42 -11.59 15.46 10.63
C GLN A 42 -12.72 15.27 9.61
N ALA A 43 -13.95 15.41 10.05
CA ALA A 43 -15.07 15.45 9.12
C ALA A 43 -14.96 16.67 8.19
N TRP A 44 -15.25 16.44 6.92
CA TRP A 44 -15.28 17.51 5.92
C TRP A 44 -16.69 18.10 5.82
N ALA A 45 -16.78 19.43 5.80
CA ALA A 45 -18.05 20.15 5.78
C ALA A 45 -18.14 21.22 4.67
N ARG A 46 -17.01 21.53 4.01
CA ARG A 46 -16.97 22.59 2.99
C ARG A 46 -17.51 22.06 1.65
N LYS A 47 -18.48 22.78 1.12
CA LYS A 47 -18.98 22.54 -0.24
C LYS A 47 -18.01 23.13 -1.28
N THR A 48 -18.01 22.57 -2.46
CA THR A 48 -17.32 23.08 -3.65
C THR A 48 -18.32 23.31 -4.77
N LYS A 49 -17.88 23.72 -5.94
CA LYS A 49 -18.77 23.83 -7.11
C LYS A 49 -19.27 22.48 -7.58
N GLU A 50 -18.49 21.41 -7.33
CA GLU A 50 -18.72 20.04 -7.79
C GLU A 50 -19.22 19.11 -6.67
N ALA A 51 -19.14 19.56 -5.41
CA ALA A 51 -19.59 18.79 -4.26
C ALA A 51 -20.57 19.61 -3.40
N ASP A 52 -21.84 19.30 -3.51
CA ASP A 52 -22.91 19.78 -2.64
C ASP A 52 -22.88 19.05 -1.27
N GLU A 53 -23.94 19.19 -0.47
CA GLU A 53 -24.03 18.59 0.87
C GLU A 53 -24.07 17.07 0.83
N GLU A 54 -24.87 16.51 -0.09
CA GLU A 54 -25.02 15.06 -0.27
C GLU A 54 -23.70 14.44 -0.74
N GLU A 55 -23.02 15.10 -1.68
CA GLU A 55 -21.74 14.64 -2.17
C GLU A 55 -20.65 14.70 -1.08
N VAL A 56 -20.61 15.74 -0.27
CA VAL A 56 -19.67 15.86 0.87
C VAL A 56 -19.92 14.75 1.90
N GLU A 57 -21.17 14.32 2.11
CA GLU A 57 -21.49 13.20 2.98
C GLU A 57 -20.94 11.88 2.40
N LYS A 58 -21.13 11.62 1.10
CA LYS A 58 -20.55 10.44 0.42
C LYS A 58 -19.01 10.44 0.53
N LEU A 59 -18.40 11.58 0.28
CA LEU A 59 -16.93 11.73 0.43
C LEU A 59 -16.45 11.49 1.86
N ASN A 60 -17.23 11.88 2.86
CA ASN A 60 -16.91 11.55 4.26
C ASN A 60 -16.98 10.05 4.54
N HIS A 61 -17.92 9.32 3.95
CA HIS A 61 -17.95 7.86 4.09
C HIS A 61 -16.69 7.20 3.52
N LEU A 62 -16.27 7.62 2.31
CA LEU A 62 -15.04 7.13 1.71
C LEU A 62 -13.81 7.50 2.55
N ARG A 63 -13.76 8.74 3.04
CA ARG A 63 -12.71 9.22 3.94
C ARG A 63 -12.62 8.36 5.21
N VAL A 64 -13.74 8.05 5.84
CA VAL A 64 -13.78 7.22 7.06
C VAL A 64 -13.24 5.83 6.76
N LYS A 65 -13.74 5.17 5.71
CA LYS A 65 -13.22 3.86 5.27
C LYS A 65 -11.71 3.87 5.10
N PHE A 66 -11.18 4.87 4.40
CA PHE A 66 -9.73 4.98 4.19
C PHE A 66 -8.98 5.19 5.49
N VAL A 67 -9.46 6.10 6.36
CA VAL A 67 -8.80 6.39 7.65
C VAL A 67 -8.79 5.17 8.54
N GLU A 68 -9.90 4.45 8.67
CA GLU A 68 -9.98 3.23 9.48
C GLU A 68 -8.98 2.16 9.05
N LYS A 69 -8.77 2.01 7.75
CA LYS A 69 -7.77 1.06 7.22
C LYS A 69 -6.34 1.42 7.57
N ILE A 70 -5.98 2.69 7.47
CA ILE A 70 -4.58 3.11 7.68
C ILE A 70 -4.26 3.53 9.11
N ASP A 71 -5.29 3.72 9.97
CA ASP A 71 -5.11 4.22 11.34
C ASP A 71 -4.16 3.35 12.18
N PRO A 72 -4.23 2.00 12.15
CA PRO A 72 -3.31 1.15 12.89
C PRO A 72 -1.85 1.40 12.46
N LEU A 73 -1.57 1.46 11.16
CA LEU A 73 -0.24 1.75 10.61
C LEU A 73 0.23 3.15 11.01
N MET A 74 -0.66 4.14 10.91
CA MET A 74 -0.36 5.51 11.32
C MET A 74 -0.15 5.65 12.82
N PHE A 75 -0.82 4.86 13.64
CA PHE A 75 -0.62 4.81 15.09
C PHE A 75 0.80 4.35 15.41
N VAL A 76 1.24 3.20 14.90
CA VAL A 76 2.59 2.68 15.11
C VAL A 76 3.64 3.65 14.57
N SER A 77 3.44 4.21 13.38
CA SER A 77 4.38 5.15 12.76
C SER A 77 4.68 6.39 13.61
N ARG A 78 3.73 6.80 14.47
CA ARG A 78 3.85 7.98 15.35
C ARG A 78 4.42 7.68 16.72
N GLN A 79 4.58 6.42 17.10
CA GLN A 79 5.20 6.07 18.36
C GLN A 79 6.63 6.61 18.41
N LYS A 80 7.01 7.21 19.55
CA LYS A 80 8.37 7.73 19.76
C LYS A 80 9.40 6.62 19.88
N LYS A 81 8.96 5.49 20.47
CA LYS A 81 9.77 4.28 20.59
C LYS A 81 9.04 3.20 19.84
N LYS A 82 9.61 2.71 18.78
CA LYS A 82 9.13 1.62 17.96
C LYS A 82 10.30 0.84 17.40
N THR A 83 10.08 -0.42 17.16
CA THR A 83 11.09 -1.33 16.63
C THR A 83 10.78 -1.71 15.18
N VAL A 84 11.71 -2.41 14.55
CA VAL A 84 11.48 -3.01 13.23
C VAL A 84 10.27 -3.93 13.26
N LEU A 85 10.15 -4.76 14.30
CA LEU A 85 9.02 -5.68 14.47
C LEU A 85 7.68 -4.93 14.56
N ASP A 86 7.60 -3.86 15.35
CA ASP A 86 6.36 -3.07 15.49
C ASP A 86 5.85 -2.55 14.16
N ILE A 87 6.75 -2.02 13.31
CA ILE A 87 6.37 -1.49 12.00
C ILE A 87 6.06 -2.63 11.04
N THR A 88 6.86 -3.71 11.04
CA THR A 88 6.64 -4.87 10.16
C THR A 88 5.28 -5.51 10.42
N LEU A 89 4.89 -5.70 11.68
CA LEU A 89 3.57 -6.22 12.03
C LEU A 89 2.43 -5.30 11.55
N ALA A 90 2.57 -3.98 11.75
CA ALA A 90 1.56 -3.04 11.30
C ALA A 90 1.41 -3.00 9.77
N VAL A 91 2.52 -3.14 9.03
CA VAL A 91 2.50 -3.24 7.56
C VAL A 91 1.91 -4.57 7.12
N TYR A 92 2.25 -5.67 7.79
CA TYR A 92 1.67 -6.99 7.52
C TYR A 92 0.15 -7.00 7.72
N GLU A 93 -0.34 -6.47 8.85
CA GLU A 93 -1.78 -6.37 9.13
C GLU A 93 -2.52 -5.52 8.08
N PHE A 94 -1.90 -4.43 7.63
CA PHE A 94 -2.43 -3.60 6.56
C PHE A 94 -2.54 -4.38 5.23
N ILE A 95 -1.49 -5.09 4.84
CA ILE A 95 -1.45 -5.91 3.62
C ILE A 95 -2.48 -7.05 3.68
N ALA A 96 -2.57 -7.73 4.82
CA ALA A 96 -3.55 -8.79 5.05
C ALA A 96 -4.99 -8.25 5.00
N GLY A 97 -5.25 -7.09 5.60
CA GLY A 97 -6.56 -6.41 5.55
C GLY A 97 -6.97 -5.94 4.15
N GLU A 98 -6.01 -5.74 3.25
CA GLU A 98 -6.29 -5.47 1.83
C GLU A 98 -6.47 -6.73 0.98
N HIS A 99 -6.41 -7.92 1.55
CA HIS A 99 -6.50 -9.20 0.83
C HIS A 99 -5.50 -9.28 -0.34
N LEU A 100 -4.27 -8.80 -0.09
CA LEU A 100 -3.26 -8.68 -1.15
C LEU A 100 -2.92 -10.03 -1.77
N GLN A 101 -2.87 -11.11 -0.97
CA GLN A 101 -2.58 -12.45 -1.47
C GLN A 101 -3.60 -12.87 -2.53
N GLU A 102 -4.90 -12.76 -2.20
CA GLU A 102 -5.98 -13.17 -3.11
C GLU A 102 -6.00 -12.31 -4.39
N LYS A 103 -5.71 -11.02 -4.27
CA LYS A 103 -5.63 -10.12 -5.42
C LYS A 103 -4.45 -10.47 -6.33
N LEU A 104 -3.29 -10.80 -5.78
CA LEU A 104 -2.13 -11.25 -6.55
C LEU A 104 -2.38 -12.59 -7.23
N GLU A 105 -3.05 -13.54 -6.57
CA GLU A 105 -3.47 -14.82 -7.17
C GLU A 105 -4.46 -14.61 -8.33
N GLN A 106 -5.36 -13.65 -8.21
CA GLN A 106 -6.28 -13.28 -9.31
C GLN A 106 -5.51 -12.71 -10.51
N GLN A 107 -4.53 -11.83 -10.27
CA GLN A 107 -3.67 -11.28 -11.32
C GLN A 107 -2.83 -12.39 -12.00
N GLN A 108 -2.26 -13.27 -11.20
CA GLN A 108 -1.53 -14.44 -11.71
C GLN A 108 -2.38 -15.26 -12.68
N LYS A 109 -3.61 -15.61 -12.27
CA LYS A 109 -4.55 -16.37 -13.10
C LYS A 109 -4.92 -15.62 -14.38
N PHE A 110 -5.22 -14.32 -14.25
CA PHE A 110 -5.55 -13.47 -15.40
C PHE A 110 -4.43 -13.48 -16.45
N PHE A 111 -3.17 -13.26 -16.05
CA PHE A 111 -2.04 -13.27 -16.98
C PHE A 111 -1.75 -14.67 -17.55
N ALA A 112 -1.93 -15.72 -16.77
CA ALA A 112 -1.80 -17.10 -17.27
C ALA A 112 -2.84 -17.41 -18.36
N GLU A 113 -4.09 -16.98 -18.21
CA GLU A 113 -5.17 -17.13 -19.20
C GLU A 113 -4.91 -16.32 -20.48
N GLN A 114 -4.22 -15.17 -20.39
CA GLN A 114 -3.79 -14.38 -21.54
C GLN A 114 -2.53 -14.92 -22.24
N GLY A 115 -1.91 -15.98 -21.70
CA GLY A 115 -0.68 -16.55 -22.21
C GLY A 115 0.60 -15.82 -21.78
N GLU A 116 0.47 -14.82 -20.93
CA GLU A 116 1.58 -14.01 -20.38
C GLU A 116 2.26 -14.74 -19.20
N LEU A 117 2.85 -15.91 -19.49
CA LEU A 117 3.36 -16.82 -18.46
C LEU A 117 4.49 -16.25 -17.60
N THR A 118 5.28 -15.32 -18.16
CA THR A 118 6.34 -14.64 -17.40
C THR A 118 5.74 -13.76 -16.31
N LEU A 119 4.77 -12.92 -16.66
CA LEU A 119 4.05 -12.08 -15.71
C LEU A 119 3.31 -12.91 -14.67
N ALA A 120 2.63 -13.99 -15.08
CA ALA A 120 1.95 -14.88 -14.15
C ALA A 120 2.90 -15.43 -13.08
N LYS A 121 4.12 -15.85 -13.47
CA LYS A 121 5.14 -16.31 -12.52
C LYS A 121 5.66 -15.20 -11.61
N GLU A 122 5.78 -13.98 -12.10
CA GLU A 122 6.16 -12.84 -11.27
C GLU A 122 5.11 -12.60 -10.19
N TYR A 123 3.82 -12.53 -10.55
CA TYR A 123 2.71 -12.36 -9.59
C TYR A 123 2.63 -13.49 -8.56
N GLU A 124 2.87 -14.74 -8.96
CA GLU A 124 2.92 -15.90 -8.06
C GLU A 124 3.97 -15.74 -6.95
N GLN A 125 5.08 -15.08 -7.22
CA GLN A 125 6.21 -14.96 -6.31
C GLN A 125 6.15 -13.73 -5.39
N ILE A 126 5.43 -12.68 -5.78
CA ILE A 126 5.46 -11.39 -5.07
C ILE A 126 5.11 -11.55 -3.59
N TYR A 127 3.98 -12.20 -3.28
CA TYR A 127 3.53 -12.34 -1.89
C TYR A 127 4.55 -13.10 -1.03
N ARG A 128 5.09 -14.20 -1.55
CA ARG A 128 6.10 -14.99 -0.86
C ARG A 128 7.38 -14.18 -0.60
N ILE A 129 7.84 -13.41 -1.59
CA ILE A 129 9.02 -12.56 -1.45
C ILE A 129 8.82 -11.51 -0.35
N VAL A 130 7.64 -10.88 -0.31
CA VAL A 130 7.29 -9.90 0.72
C VAL A 130 7.30 -10.55 2.11
N MET A 131 6.70 -11.72 2.27
CA MET A 131 6.63 -12.43 3.54
C MET A 131 8.02 -12.89 4.01
N GLU A 132 8.82 -13.48 3.12
CA GLU A 132 10.21 -13.87 3.42
C GLU A 132 11.07 -12.66 3.86
N LEU A 133 10.83 -11.48 3.28
CA LEU A 133 11.51 -10.25 3.69
C LEU A 133 11.09 -9.81 5.10
N PHE A 134 9.79 -9.86 5.41
CA PHE A 134 9.27 -9.53 6.73
C PHE A 134 9.75 -10.49 7.81
N ASP A 135 9.84 -11.79 7.50
CA ASP A 135 10.40 -12.79 8.39
C ASP A 135 11.87 -12.46 8.71
N LYS A 136 12.68 -12.19 7.67
CA LYS A 136 14.08 -11.78 7.86
C LYS A 136 14.24 -10.52 8.72
N PHE A 137 13.39 -9.50 8.49
CA PHE A 137 13.41 -8.28 9.29
C PHE A 137 13.09 -8.56 10.75
N SER A 138 12.07 -9.39 10.97
CA SER A 138 11.63 -9.74 12.33
C SER A 138 12.69 -10.58 13.08
N GLU A 139 13.29 -11.54 12.40
CA GLU A 139 14.31 -12.43 13.00
C GLU A 139 15.65 -11.73 13.26
N LEU A 140 16.11 -10.90 12.33
CA LEU A 140 17.46 -10.32 12.40
C LEU A 140 17.51 -8.96 13.09
N LEU A 141 16.45 -8.17 12.97
CA LEU A 141 16.42 -6.77 13.38
C LEU A 141 15.18 -6.43 14.24
N GLY A 142 14.36 -7.41 14.61
CA GLY A 142 13.04 -7.19 15.21
C GLY A 142 13.05 -6.24 16.41
N ASP A 143 14.00 -6.38 17.30
CA ASP A 143 14.12 -5.57 18.53
C ASP A 143 14.84 -4.21 18.30
N GLU A 144 15.41 -3.98 17.12
CA GLU A 144 16.14 -2.76 16.85
C GLU A 144 15.20 -1.54 16.77
N PRO A 145 15.50 -0.47 17.53
CA PRO A 145 14.75 0.79 17.40
C PRO A 145 14.97 1.40 16.02
N ILE A 146 13.89 1.84 15.37
CA ILE A 146 13.99 2.38 14.02
C ILE A 146 13.03 3.55 13.82
N THR A 147 13.42 4.50 12.97
CA THR A 147 12.52 5.53 12.45
C THR A 147 11.75 5.02 11.23
N LEU A 148 10.60 5.62 10.93
CA LEU A 148 9.85 5.25 9.74
C LEU A 148 10.68 5.45 8.44
N LYS A 149 11.52 6.47 8.40
CA LYS A 149 12.39 6.73 7.25
C LYS A 149 13.39 5.60 7.03
N GLU A 150 14.10 5.21 8.08
CA GLU A 150 15.06 4.11 8.04
C GLU A 150 14.37 2.78 7.70
N TYR A 151 13.15 2.57 8.19
CA TYR A 151 12.38 1.38 7.83
C TYR A 151 11.99 1.35 6.34
N CYS A 152 11.61 2.50 5.75
CA CYS A 152 11.37 2.57 4.31
C CYS A 152 12.66 2.30 3.50
N GLU A 153 13.80 2.85 3.93
CA GLU A 153 15.10 2.57 3.30
C GLU A 153 15.49 1.09 3.40
N LEU A 154 15.18 0.45 4.53
CA LEU A 154 15.38 -0.99 4.74
C LEU A 154 14.50 -1.82 3.80
N LEU A 155 13.21 -1.45 3.65
CA LEU A 155 12.29 -2.10 2.70
C LEU A 155 12.78 -1.96 1.25
N ASP A 156 13.18 -0.75 0.84
CA ASP A 156 13.67 -0.50 -0.52
C ASP A 156 14.91 -1.36 -0.82
N ALA A 157 15.87 -1.42 0.09
CA ALA A 157 17.07 -2.25 -0.05
C ALA A 157 16.71 -3.76 -0.12
N GLY A 158 15.79 -4.22 0.72
CA GLY A 158 15.35 -5.62 0.73
C GLY A 158 14.64 -6.02 -0.57
N PHE A 159 13.81 -5.14 -1.13
CA PHE A 159 13.15 -5.39 -2.42
C PHE A 159 14.13 -5.33 -3.60
N GLU A 160 15.13 -4.47 -3.57
CA GLU A 160 16.17 -4.45 -4.60
C GLU A 160 16.99 -5.74 -4.60
N GLU A 161 17.38 -6.24 -3.44
CA GLU A 161 18.07 -7.53 -3.31
C GLU A 161 17.20 -8.69 -3.83
N ALA A 162 15.92 -8.70 -3.47
CA ALA A 162 14.98 -9.73 -3.93
C ALA A 162 14.81 -9.74 -5.45
N LYS A 163 14.75 -8.58 -6.11
CA LYS A 163 14.68 -8.46 -7.59
C LYS A 163 15.87 -9.10 -8.28
N VAL A 164 17.06 -8.93 -7.75
CA VAL A 164 18.29 -9.54 -8.31
C VAL A 164 18.23 -11.07 -8.26
N GLY A 165 17.58 -11.63 -7.22
CA GLY A 165 17.39 -13.09 -7.07
C GLY A 165 16.34 -13.69 -8.03
N VAL A 166 15.47 -12.88 -8.62
CA VAL A 166 14.37 -13.31 -9.51
C VAL A 166 14.74 -13.28 -11.00
N ILE A 167 15.90 -12.75 -11.37
CA ILE A 167 16.37 -12.80 -12.76
C ILE A 167 16.55 -14.28 -13.14
N PRO A 168 15.75 -14.85 -14.06
CA PRO A 168 15.99 -16.21 -14.52
C PRO A 168 17.39 -16.26 -15.13
N PRO A 169 18.18 -17.31 -14.88
CA PRO A 169 19.39 -17.49 -15.64
C PRO A 169 18.99 -17.51 -17.13
N SER A 170 19.45 -16.53 -17.90
CA SER A 170 19.24 -16.48 -19.33
C SER A 170 19.68 -17.84 -19.87
N ILE A 171 18.75 -18.57 -20.46
CA ILE A 171 19.06 -19.83 -21.14
C ILE A 171 19.82 -19.45 -22.40
N ASP A 172 21.11 -19.28 -22.24
CA ASP A 172 22.05 -19.35 -23.34
C ASP A 172 22.26 -20.85 -23.66
N GLN A 173 21.27 -21.44 -24.33
CA GLN A 173 21.47 -22.66 -25.06
C GLN A 173 21.39 -22.37 -26.56
N VAL A 174 22.50 -21.84 -27.06
CA VAL A 174 22.82 -22.00 -28.45
C VAL A 174 23.41 -23.40 -28.59
N VAL A 175 22.68 -24.26 -29.26
CA VAL A 175 23.19 -25.49 -29.85
C VAL A 175 23.37 -25.24 -31.35
#